data_56d4258f140014aec67b16ba2f213b6c
#
_entry.id   56d4258f140014aec67b16ba2f213b6c
#
_cell.length_a   1.000
_cell.length_b   1.000
_cell.length_c   1.000
_cell.angle_alpha   90.00
_cell.angle_beta   90.00
_cell.angle_gamma   90.00
#
_symmetry.space_group_name_H-M   'P 1'
#
loop_
_entity.id
_entity.type
_entity.pdbx_description
1 polymer ?
#
loop_
_entity_poly.entity_id
_entity_poly.type
_entity_poly.pdbx_seq_one_letter_code
_entity_poly.pdbx_strand_id
1 'polypeptide(L)'
;ANTVQEEIGCVGAGMLAFHLQPDAAICLDVTHATDSPGLDKGRYGDVRLGAGGCLSYGPVCHPNLNARIELLADQQGIPMQRETTGRSTGTNTDQVYRSRSGVPATCFSLPLRYMHSPVETADMRDVQNTIDLLVAFIASLQPTDNFRHKL
;
A
#
# COMPACT_ATOMS: atom_id res chain seq x y z
N ALA A 1 -10.39 3.50 7.73
CA ALA A 1 -10.34 4.74 8.50
C ALA A 1 -9.63 5.83 7.68
N ASN A 2 -10.09 7.08 7.79
CA ASN A 2 -9.37 8.23 7.26
C ASN A 2 -8.57 8.86 8.39
N THR A 3 -7.34 9.24 8.11
CA THR A 3 -6.44 9.88 9.08
C THR A 3 -6.03 11.26 8.58
N VAL A 4 -5.64 12.11 9.51
CA VAL A 4 -5.21 13.48 9.23
C VAL A 4 -3.69 13.60 9.33
N GLN A 5 -3.13 14.67 8.76
CA GLN A 5 -1.72 15.04 8.90
C GLN A 5 -0.75 14.00 8.32
N GLU A 6 -1.11 13.40 7.18
CA GLU A 6 -0.23 12.50 6.47
C GLU A 6 1.04 13.25 6.02
N GLU A 7 0.90 14.36 5.32
CA GLU A 7 1.97 15.17 4.70
C GLU A 7 2.95 15.81 5.71
N ILE A 8 2.62 15.80 6.99
CA ILE A 8 3.48 16.36 8.04
C ILE A 8 3.92 15.32 9.07
N GLY A 9 4.03 14.06 8.65
CA GLY A 9 4.59 12.98 9.44
C GLY A 9 3.60 11.89 9.83
N CYS A 10 2.48 11.76 9.12
CA CYS A 10 1.50 10.67 9.30
C CYS A 10 0.97 10.57 10.74
N VAL A 11 0.81 11.72 11.40
CA VAL A 11 0.54 11.81 12.85
C VAL A 11 -0.76 11.12 13.23
N GLY A 12 -1.83 11.38 12.47
CA GLY A 12 -3.13 10.78 12.71
C GLY A 12 -3.13 9.26 12.58
N ALA A 13 -2.37 8.73 11.63
CA ALA A 13 -2.24 7.28 11.43
C ALA A 13 -1.54 6.61 12.62
N GLY A 14 -0.48 7.22 13.15
CA GLY A 14 0.22 6.74 14.34
C GLY A 14 -0.68 6.70 15.58
N MET A 15 -1.43 7.78 15.81
CA MET A 15 -2.39 7.88 16.93
C MET A 15 -3.51 6.83 16.78
N LEU A 16 -4.07 6.69 15.58
CA LEU A 16 -5.12 5.73 15.30
C LEU A 16 -4.65 4.28 15.52
N ALA A 17 -3.50 3.93 14.98
CA ALA A 17 -2.93 2.59 15.15
C ALA A 17 -2.61 2.28 16.61
N PHE A 18 -2.11 3.26 17.37
CA PHE A 18 -1.88 3.11 18.80
C PHE A 18 -3.17 2.83 19.56
N HIS A 19 -4.25 3.47 19.18
CA HIS A 19 -5.54 3.35 19.86
C HIS A 19 -6.28 2.07 19.48
N LEU A 20 -6.37 1.75 18.19
CA LEU A 20 -7.11 0.59 17.68
C LEU A 20 -6.40 -0.74 17.91
N GLN A 21 -5.06 -0.76 17.93
CA GLN A 21 -4.24 -1.98 18.02
C GLN A 21 -4.65 -3.04 16.96
N PRO A 22 -4.64 -2.70 15.67
CA PRO A 22 -5.11 -3.62 14.66
C PRO A 22 -4.20 -4.86 14.55
N ASP A 23 -4.79 -6.01 14.20
CA ASP A 23 -4.04 -7.25 13.94
C ASP A 23 -3.28 -7.19 12.62
N ALA A 24 -3.77 -6.42 11.68
CA ALA A 24 -3.13 -6.12 10.40
C ALA A 24 -3.61 -4.78 9.85
N ALA A 25 -2.83 -4.16 8.96
CA ALA A 25 -3.17 -2.90 8.31
C ALA A 25 -2.73 -2.89 6.85
N ILE A 26 -3.61 -2.41 5.97
CA ILE A 26 -3.26 -2.00 4.61
C ILE A 26 -3.47 -0.49 4.54
N CYS A 27 -2.41 0.25 4.31
CA CYS A 27 -2.47 1.68 4.09
C CYS A 27 -2.64 1.95 2.60
N LEU A 28 -3.62 2.76 2.25
CA LEU A 28 -3.84 3.20 0.87
C LEU A 28 -3.19 4.57 0.70
N ASP A 29 -2.48 4.70 -0.40
CA ASP A 29 -1.79 5.93 -0.75
C ASP A 29 -1.70 6.10 -2.27
N VAL A 30 -0.84 6.98 -2.72
CA VAL A 30 -0.50 7.18 -4.13
C VAL A 30 0.99 6.95 -4.36
N THR A 31 1.40 6.66 -5.60
CA THR A 31 2.80 6.52 -5.98
C THR A 31 3.06 7.09 -7.37
N HIS A 32 4.32 7.30 -7.70
CA HIS A 32 4.73 7.82 -9.00
C HIS A 32 4.56 6.80 -10.11
N ALA A 33 3.75 7.12 -11.13
CA ALA A 33 3.76 6.40 -12.39
C ALA A 33 5.03 6.77 -13.17
N THR A 34 5.93 5.82 -13.34
CA THR A 34 7.26 6.03 -13.95
C THR A 34 7.24 6.04 -15.48
N ASP A 35 6.08 5.88 -16.06
CA ASP A 35 5.82 6.19 -17.47
C ASP A 35 5.64 7.71 -17.73
N SER A 36 5.84 8.52 -16.70
CA SER A 36 5.90 9.99 -16.78
C SER A 36 7.29 10.45 -17.20
N PRO A 37 7.41 11.53 -18.01
CA PRO A 37 8.71 12.11 -18.35
C PRO A 37 9.48 12.56 -17.10
N GLY A 38 10.79 12.29 -17.09
CA GLY A 38 11.69 12.76 -16.02
C GLY A 38 11.74 11.90 -14.77
N LEU A 39 11.01 10.80 -14.70
CA LEU A 39 11.10 9.84 -13.59
C LEU A 39 12.08 8.70 -13.89
N ASP A 40 12.92 8.41 -12.92
CA ASP A 40 13.94 7.36 -13.01
C ASP A 40 13.36 6.00 -12.59
N LYS A 41 13.16 5.13 -13.57
CA LYS A 41 12.70 3.75 -13.34
C LYS A 41 13.68 2.92 -12.50
N GLY A 42 14.95 3.26 -12.51
CA GLY A 42 15.95 2.60 -11.66
C GLY A 42 15.73 2.87 -10.18
N ARG A 43 15.11 4.00 -9.86
CA ARG A 43 14.82 4.42 -8.48
C ARG A 43 13.44 3.96 -7.99
N TYR A 44 12.42 4.03 -8.85
CA TYR A 44 11.03 3.85 -8.45
C TYR A 44 10.40 2.54 -8.98
N GLY A 45 11.10 1.81 -9.85
CA GLY A 45 10.54 0.64 -10.55
C GLY A 45 9.85 1.04 -11.87
N ASP A 46 9.29 0.06 -12.57
CA ASP A 46 8.50 0.29 -13.80
C ASP A 46 7.01 0.26 -13.45
N VAL A 47 6.49 1.38 -13.00
CA VAL A 47 5.10 1.58 -12.61
C VAL A 47 4.38 2.36 -13.70
N ARG A 48 3.22 1.87 -14.17
CA ARG A 48 2.48 2.44 -15.30
C ARG A 48 1.03 2.68 -14.95
N LEU A 49 0.44 3.73 -15.49
CA LEU A 49 -1.00 3.95 -15.44
C LEU A 49 -1.74 2.83 -16.19
N GLY A 50 -2.86 2.38 -15.63
CA GLY A 50 -3.73 1.37 -16.22
C GLY A 50 -3.23 -0.07 -16.10
N ALA A 51 -2.16 -0.31 -15.36
CA ALA A 51 -1.60 -1.64 -15.12
C ALA A 51 -1.92 -2.21 -13.72
N GLY A 52 -2.81 -1.56 -12.98
CA GLY A 52 -3.22 -1.92 -11.63
C GLY A 52 -2.53 -1.10 -10.55
N GLY A 53 -3.06 -1.16 -9.32
CA GLY A 53 -2.43 -0.55 -8.16
C GLY A 53 -1.10 -1.20 -7.79
N CYS A 54 -0.30 -0.52 -7.00
CA CYS A 54 1.05 -0.92 -6.63
C CYS A 54 1.11 -1.46 -5.21
N LEU A 55 1.56 -2.70 -5.04
CA LEU A 55 1.90 -3.25 -3.73
C LEU A 55 3.36 -2.92 -3.42
N SER A 56 3.59 -2.29 -2.27
CA SER A 56 4.94 -1.90 -1.86
C SER A 56 5.71 -3.06 -1.22
N TYR A 57 7.01 -3.14 -1.55
CA TYR A 57 7.96 -4.09 -0.98
C TYR A 57 9.13 -3.34 -0.34
N GLY A 58 9.42 -3.69 0.89
CA GLY A 58 10.51 -3.10 1.64
C GLY A 58 10.45 -3.47 3.12
N PRO A 59 11.37 -2.98 3.94
CA PRO A 59 11.48 -3.40 5.34
C PRO A 59 10.28 -3.02 6.22
N VAL A 60 9.45 -2.08 5.76
CA VAL A 60 8.23 -1.63 6.45
C VAL A 60 7.04 -2.53 6.11
N CYS A 61 7.04 -3.14 4.91
CA CYS A 61 5.93 -3.92 4.39
C CYS A 61 5.99 -5.37 4.86
N HIS A 62 4.91 -5.87 5.43
CA HIS A 62 4.89 -7.21 6.03
C HIS A 62 4.74 -8.30 4.94
N PRO A 63 5.70 -9.25 4.85
CA PRO A 63 5.74 -10.23 3.75
C PRO A 63 4.52 -11.16 3.73
N ASN A 64 3.97 -11.53 4.88
CA ASN A 64 2.79 -12.40 4.93
C ASN A 64 1.52 -11.70 4.40
N LEU A 65 1.40 -10.38 4.62
CA LEU A 65 0.31 -9.59 4.01
C LEU A 65 0.48 -9.51 2.51
N ASN A 66 1.69 -9.17 2.06
CA ASN A 66 1.99 -9.07 0.64
C ASN A 66 1.71 -10.39 -0.08
N ALA A 67 2.18 -11.51 0.47
CA ALA A 67 1.94 -12.83 -0.11
C ALA A 67 0.43 -13.17 -0.23
N ARG A 68 -0.38 -12.80 0.77
CA ARG A 68 -1.83 -13.01 0.70
C ARG A 68 -2.47 -12.14 -0.39
N ILE A 69 -2.07 -10.88 -0.49
CA ILE A 69 -2.59 -9.93 -1.50
C ILE A 69 -2.22 -10.43 -2.91
N GLU A 70 -0.96 -10.82 -3.14
CA GLU A 70 -0.51 -11.36 -4.43
C GLU A 70 -1.28 -12.62 -4.82
N LEU A 71 -1.43 -13.56 -3.89
CA LEU A 71 -2.16 -14.79 -4.14
C LEU A 71 -3.60 -14.50 -4.60
N LEU A 72 -4.27 -13.54 -3.97
CA LEU A 72 -5.63 -13.16 -4.33
C LEU A 72 -5.69 -12.46 -5.70
N ALA A 73 -4.73 -11.58 -5.99
CA ALA A 73 -4.62 -10.94 -7.29
C ALA A 73 -4.46 -11.99 -8.41
N ASP A 74 -3.57 -12.96 -8.21
CA ASP A 74 -3.35 -14.05 -9.17
C ASP A 74 -4.59 -14.94 -9.33
N GLN A 75 -5.22 -15.33 -8.23
CA GLN A 75 -6.40 -16.21 -8.25
C GLN A 75 -7.60 -15.58 -8.94
N GLN A 76 -7.77 -14.26 -8.81
CA GLN A 76 -8.89 -13.53 -9.38
C GLN A 76 -8.57 -12.82 -10.70
N GLY A 77 -7.31 -12.89 -11.15
CA GLY A 77 -6.88 -12.22 -12.37
C GLY A 77 -6.94 -10.70 -12.27
N ILE A 78 -6.77 -10.14 -11.06
CA ILE A 78 -6.80 -8.70 -10.83
C ILE A 78 -5.41 -8.12 -11.10
N PRO A 79 -5.28 -7.18 -12.06
CA PRO A 79 -4.00 -6.56 -12.34
C PRO A 79 -3.45 -5.80 -11.13
N MET A 80 -2.18 -6.04 -10.80
CA MET A 80 -1.44 -5.26 -9.81
C MET A 80 0.02 -5.15 -10.21
N GLN A 81 0.69 -4.14 -9.70
CA GLN A 81 2.10 -3.89 -9.90
C GLN A 81 2.86 -4.00 -8.59
N ARG A 82 4.18 -4.09 -8.67
CA ARG A 82 5.09 -4.08 -7.52
C ARG A 82 5.96 -2.85 -7.57
N GLU A 83 6.09 -2.20 -6.42
CA GLU A 83 7.07 -1.15 -6.21
C GLU A 83 8.00 -1.52 -5.07
N THR A 84 9.22 -0.99 -5.09
CA THR A 84 10.18 -1.21 -4.01
C THR A 84 10.41 0.08 -3.24
N THR A 85 10.39 -0.03 -1.93
CA THR A 85 10.70 1.07 -1.03
C THR A 85 12.02 0.80 -0.30
N GLY A 86 12.80 1.83 -0.07
CA GLY A 86 14.08 1.71 0.62
C GLY A 86 13.88 1.55 2.14
N ARG A 87 14.08 2.65 2.89
CA ARG A 87 13.99 2.65 4.37
C ARG A 87 12.57 2.89 4.88
N SER A 88 11.75 3.54 4.10
CA SER A 88 10.39 3.97 4.44
C SER A 88 9.52 3.94 3.19
N THR A 89 8.21 3.87 3.39
CA THR A 89 7.24 3.99 2.30
C THR A 89 6.94 5.44 1.96
N GLY A 90 7.17 6.37 2.89
CA GLY A 90 6.74 7.76 2.78
C GLY A 90 5.23 7.93 2.97
N THR A 91 4.55 6.96 3.59
CA THR A 91 3.10 6.93 3.75
C THR A 91 2.71 6.66 5.21
N ASN A 92 1.43 6.62 5.48
CA ASN A 92 0.87 6.26 6.79
C ASN A 92 1.39 4.91 7.32
N THR A 93 1.83 4.01 6.45
CA THR A 93 2.39 2.70 6.83
C THR A 93 3.58 2.85 7.76
N ASP A 94 4.40 3.90 7.57
CA ASP A 94 5.60 4.17 8.37
C ASP A 94 5.32 4.44 9.86
N GLN A 95 4.12 4.89 10.19
CA GLN A 95 3.70 5.07 11.57
C GLN A 95 2.92 3.87 12.11
N VAL A 96 2.14 3.22 11.25
CA VAL A 96 1.29 2.10 11.64
C VAL A 96 2.12 0.89 12.03
N TYR A 97 3.12 0.47 11.19
CA TYR A 97 3.86 -0.78 11.42
C TYR A 97 4.63 -0.80 12.75
N ARG A 98 5.08 0.36 13.23
CA ARG A 98 5.85 0.49 14.48
C ARG A 98 5.02 0.84 15.70
N SER A 99 3.69 0.86 15.55
CA SER A 99 2.81 1.17 16.68
C SER A 99 2.84 0.05 17.72
N ARG A 100 3.01 0.41 18.98
CA ARG A 100 3.06 -0.50 20.15
C ARG A 100 4.08 -1.64 19.97
N SER A 101 3.61 -2.89 19.95
CA SER A 101 4.42 -4.10 19.74
C SER A 101 4.67 -4.43 18.27
N GLY A 102 4.31 -3.55 17.37
CA GLY A 102 4.34 -3.75 15.93
C GLY A 102 3.01 -4.24 15.36
N VAL A 103 2.66 -3.72 14.20
CA VAL A 103 1.47 -4.10 13.44
C VAL A 103 1.92 -4.66 12.09
N PRO A 104 1.52 -5.87 11.69
CA PRO A 104 1.70 -6.33 10.32
C PRO A 104 1.03 -5.33 9.36
N ALA A 105 1.82 -4.56 8.63
CA ALA A 105 1.32 -3.50 7.77
C ALA A 105 1.92 -3.59 6.37
N THR A 106 1.20 -3.09 5.39
CA THR A 106 1.70 -2.89 4.03
C THR A 106 1.07 -1.66 3.41
N CYS A 107 1.69 -1.16 2.35
CA CYS A 107 1.18 -0.07 1.54
C CYS A 107 0.67 -0.60 0.21
N PHE A 108 -0.49 -0.10 -0.22
CA PHE A 108 -1.03 -0.33 -1.55
C PHE A 108 -1.37 1.04 -2.16
N SER A 109 -0.69 1.39 -3.24
CA SER A 109 -0.70 2.74 -3.78
C SER A 109 -1.33 2.80 -5.17
N LEU A 110 -2.04 3.89 -5.46
CA LEU A 110 -2.52 4.20 -6.80
C LEU A 110 -1.43 4.93 -7.58
N PRO A 111 -1.06 4.46 -8.80
CA PRO A 111 -0.08 5.16 -9.62
C PRO A 111 -0.67 6.48 -10.14
N LEU A 112 0.09 7.55 -9.99
CA LEU A 112 -0.23 8.88 -10.48
C LEU A 112 0.86 9.43 -11.37
N ARG A 113 0.49 10.09 -12.45
CA ARG A 113 1.37 11.06 -13.14
C ARG A 113 1.25 12.41 -12.46
N TYR A 114 2.36 13.14 -12.43
CA TYR A 114 2.45 14.52 -11.93
C TYR A 114 2.00 14.67 -10.46
N MET A 115 2.29 13.64 -9.64
CA MET A 115 1.98 13.65 -8.20
C MET A 115 2.51 14.92 -7.53
N HIS A 116 1.74 15.47 -6.58
CA HIS A 116 1.96 16.74 -5.90
C HIS A 116 1.94 17.98 -6.83
N SER A 117 1.16 17.90 -7.90
CA SER A 117 0.93 19.03 -8.80
C SER A 117 -0.57 19.27 -9.01
N PRO A 118 -0.96 20.46 -9.56
CA PRO A 118 -2.39 20.73 -9.82
C PRO A 118 -3.00 19.91 -10.97
N VAL A 119 -2.21 19.07 -11.63
CA VAL A 119 -2.62 18.30 -12.81
C VAL A 119 -2.39 16.79 -12.61
N GLU A 120 -2.51 16.32 -11.39
CA GLU A 120 -2.42 14.90 -11.09
C GLU A 120 -3.38 14.08 -11.95
N THR A 121 -2.88 12.97 -12.47
CA THR A 121 -3.63 12.13 -13.38
C THR A 121 -3.56 10.67 -12.94
N ALA A 122 -4.72 10.04 -12.74
CA ALA A 122 -4.89 8.62 -12.44
C ALA A 122 -5.62 7.90 -13.57
N ASP A 123 -5.49 6.60 -13.66
CA ASP A 123 -6.35 5.75 -14.48
C ASP A 123 -7.44 5.12 -13.60
N MET A 124 -8.70 5.30 -13.97
CA MET A 124 -9.83 4.76 -13.20
C MET A 124 -9.86 3.23 -13.16
N ARG A 125 -9.17 2.56 -14.08
CA ARG A 125 -9.02 1.09 -14.02
C ARG A 125 -8.16 0.69 -12.84
N ASP A 126 -7.12 1.45 -12.51
CA ASP A 126 -6.28 1.19 -11.34
C ASP A 126 -7.05 1.37 -10.04
N VAL A 127 -7.94 2.37 -9.99
CA VAL A 127 -8.86 2.56 -8.87
C VAL A 127 -9.79 1.36 -8.70
N GLN A 128 -10.41 0.89 -9.79
CA GLN A 128 -11.31 -0.26 -9.74
C GLN A 128 -10.58 -1.53 -9.34
N ASN A 129 -9.42 -1.81 -9.95
CA ASN A 129 -8.59 -2.97 -9.59
C ASN A 129 -8.17 -2.95 -8.11
N THR A 130 -7.85 -1.77 -7.58
CA THR A 130 -7.52 -1.61 -6.16
C THR A 130 -8.72 -1.93 -5.27
N ILE A 131 -9.90 -1.44 -5.61
CA ILE A 131 -11.14 -1.74 -4.88
C ILE A 131 -11.41 -3.25 -4.90
N ASP A 132 -11.36 -3.87 -6.07
CA ASP A 132 -11.66 -5.29 -6.24
C ASP A 132 -10.69 -6.16 -5.43
N LEU A 133 -9.40 -5.82 -5.45
CA LEU A 133 -8.39 -6.55 -4.69
C LEU A 133 -8.55 -6.39 -3.18
N LEU A 134 -8.87 -5.19 -2.71
CA LEU A 134 -9.14 -4.96 -1.29
C LEU A 134 -10.40 -5.67 -0.82
N VAL A 135 -11.45 -5.68 -1.63
CA VAL A 135 -12.67 -6.45 -1.35
C VAL A 135 -12.36 -7.93 -1.27
N ALA A 136 -11.58 -8.47 -2.22
CA ALA A 136 -11.14 -9.85 -2.21
C ALA A 136 -10.32 -10.18 -0.94
N PHE A 137 -9.39 -9.29 -0.57
CA PHE A 137 -8.59 -9.47 0.64
C PHE A 137 -9.47 -9.49 1.90
N ILE A 138 -10.36 -8.51 2.07
CA ILE A 138 -11.25 -8.43 3.24
C ILE A 138 -12.16 -9.66 3.30
N ALA A 139 -12.74 -10.07 2.18
CA ALA A 139 -13.62 -11.24 2.11
C ALA A 139 -12.88 -12.57 2.40
N SER A 140 -11.57 -12.61 2.18
CA SER A 140 -10.74 -13.81 2.44
C SER A 140 -10.36 -13.99 3.90
N LEU A 141 -10.53 -12.95 4.75
CA LEU A 141 -10.09 -12.98 6.14
C LEU A 141 -10.91 -13.97 6.98
N GLN A 142 -10.21 -14.71 7.83
CA GLN A 142 -10.78 -15.63 8.78
C GLN A 142 -10.41 -15.21 10.22
N PRO A 143 -11.24 -15.52 11.22
CA PRO A 143 -10.92 -15.22 12.62
C PRO A 143 -9.61 -15.86 13.12
N THR A 144 -9.13 -16.89 12.43
CA THR A 144 -7.89 -17.61 12.75
C THR A 144 -6.66 -17.05 12.05
N ASP A 145 -6.83 -16.07 11.16
CA ASP A 145 -5.71 -15.49 10.45
C ASP A 145 -4.75 -14.75 11.40
N ASN A 146 -3.48 -15.03 11.24
CA ASN A 146 -2.42 -14.36 11.98
C ASN A 146 -1.28 -14.03 11.03
N PHE A 147 -1.12 -12.75 10.74
CA PHE A 147 -0.06 -12.27 9.85
C PHE A 147 1.27 -12.06 10.57
N ARG A 148 1.32 -12.09 11.91
CA ARG A 148 2.55 -11.90 12.68
C ARG A 148 3.53 -13.04 12.42
N HIS A 149 4.83 -12.74 12.49
CA HIS A 149 5.83 -13.79 12.51
C HIS A 149 5.68 -14.63 13.76
N LYS A 150 5.75 -15.95 13.59
CA LYS A 150 5.92 -16.85 14.76
C LYS A 150 7.35 -16.68 15.25
N LEU A 151 7.47 -16.24 16.48
CA LEU A 151 8.76 -16.20 17.18
C LEU A 151 9.13 -17.61 17.64
#